data_75314ccbfed8d32a4afeb32366157135
#
_entry.id   75314ccbfed8d32a4afeb32366157135
#
_cell.length_a   1.000
_cell.length_b   1.000
_cell.length_c   1.000
_cell.angle_alpha   90.00
_cell.angle_beta   90.00
_cell.angle_gamma   90.00
#
_symmetry.space_group_name_H-M   'P 1'
#
loop_
_entity.id
_entity.type
_entity.pdbx_description
1 polymer ?
#
loop_
_entity_poly.entity_id
_entity_poly.type
_entity_poly.pdbx_seq_one_letter_code
_entity_poly.pdbx_strand_id
1 'polypeptide(L)'
;MARVEIYTTRYCGYCRAAKAILDRKGIPFTEIDVSSDPEARRRMMERARGSYTVPQIFIGTTHVGGSDELHELDHVGKLDPLLAAAEGQLA
;
A
#
# COMPACT_ATOMS: atom_id res chain seq x y z
N MET A 1 -9.73 -10.66 6.98
CA MET A 1 -8.84 -10.30 5.86
C MET A 1 -7.77 -9.31 6.32
N ALA A 2 -6.60 -9.39 5.72
CA ALA A 2 -5.55 -8.42 6.02
C ALA A 2 -6.00 -7.02 5.62
N ARG A 3 -5.66 -6.03 6.44
CA ARG A 3 -5.93 -4.63 6.13
C ARG A 3 -4.85 -4.12 5.18
N VAL A 4 -5.28 -3.74 3.98
CA VAL A 4 -4.38 -3.14 2.99
C VAL A 4 -4.77 -1.68 2.81
N GLU A 5 -3.78 -0.80 2.97
CA GLU A 5 -3.98 0.64 2.82
C GLU A 5 -2.98 1.17 1.80
N ILE A 6 -3.45 2.02 0.90
CA ILE A 6 -2.59 2.64 -0.10
C ILE A 6 -2.82 4.16 -0.10
N TYR A 7 -1.74 4.89 0.11
CA TYR A 7 -1.75 6.35 0.02
C TYR A 7 -1.41 6.76 -1.41
N THR A 8 -2.22 7.62 -1.98
CA THR A 8 -2.12 7.99 -3.40
C THR A 8 -2.25 9.49 -3.58
N THR A 9 -1.98 9.95 -4.81
CA THR A 9 -2.35 11.28 -5.28
C THR A 9 -3.14 11.16 -6.57
N ARG A 10 -3.79 12.26 -6.96
CA ARG A 10 -4.78 12.28 -8.03
C ARG A 10 -4.23 11.87 -9.40
N TYR A 11 -3.04 12.32 -9.73
CA TYR A 11 -2.44 12.09 -11.06
C TYR A 11 -1.14 11.30 -10.91
N CYS A 12 -1.25 10.06 -10.47
CA CYS A 12 -0.09 9.23 -10.17
C CYS A 12 -0.18 7.91 -10.93
N GLY A 13 0.67 7.76 -11.95
CA GLY A 13 0.74 6.53 -12.73
C GLY A 13 1.18 5.32 -11.91
N TYR A 14 2.12 5.50 -11.01
CA TYR A 14 2.57 4.42 -10.13
C TYR A 14 1.50 3.99 -9.15
N CYS A 15 0.66 4.94 -8.70
CA CYS A 15 -0.49 4.62 -7.86
C CYS A 15 -1.48 3.74 -8.61
N ARG A 16 -1.75 4.09 -9.87
CA ARG A 16 -2.64 3.27 -10.71
C ARG A 16 -2.08 1.87 -10.94
N ALA A 17 -0.77 1.77 -11.17
CA ALA A 17 -0.12 0.49 -11.36
C ALA A 17 -0.24 -0.39 -10.11
N ALA A 18 -0.03 0.18 -8.94
CA ALA A 18 -0.17 -0.55 -7.68
C ALA A 18 -1.61 -1.02 -7.46
N LYS A 19 -2.58 -0.13 -7.69
CA LYS A 19 -3.99 -0.49 -7.55
C LYS A 19 -4.39 -1.59 -8.52
N ALA A 20 -3.85 -1.56 -9.74
CA ALA A 20 -4.14 -2.59 -10.74
C ALA A 20 -3.66 -3.98 -10.27
N ILE A 21 -2.50 -4.05 -9.62
CA ILE A 21 -2.02 -5.33 -9.06
C ILE A 21 -2.99 -5.84 -8.00
N LEU A 22 -3.40 -4.97 -7.07
CA LEU A 22 -4.33 -5.36 -6.02
C LEU A 22 -5.67 -5.80 -6.57
N ASP A 23 -6.21 -5.07 -7.54
CA ASP A 23 -7.48 -5.40 -8.19
C ASP A 23 -7.41 -6.72 -8.93
N ARG A 24 -6.35 -6.95 -9.70
CA ARG A 24 -6.17 -8.19 -10.46
C ARG A 24 -6.13 -9.41 -9.54
N LYS A 25 -5.56 -9.25 -8.36
CA LYS A 25 -5.46 -10.32 -7.38
C LYS A 25 -6.69 -10.44 -6.49
N GLY A 26 -7.68 -9.58 -6.68
CA GLY A 26 -8.89 -9.58 -5.86
C GLY A 26 -8.66 -9.16 -4.42
N ILE A 27 -7.64 -8.34 -4.17
CA ILE A 27 -7.27 -7.90 -2.82
C ILE A 27 -8.00 -6.58 -2.52
N PRO A 28 -8.94 -6.56 -1.56
CA PRO A 28 -9.58 -5.31 -1.17
C PRO A 28 -8.58 -4.40 -0.44
N PHE A 29 -8.70 -3.11 -0.68
CA PHE A 29 -7.81 -2.13 -0.06
C PHE A 29 -8.56 -0.83 0.21
N THR A 30 -8.01 -0.06 1.15
CA THR A 30 -8.49 1.29 1.45
C THR A 30 -7.52 2.28 0.79
N GLU A 31 -8.07 3.13 -0.05
CA GLU A 31 -7.28 4.19 -0.70
C GLU A 31 -7.41 5.49 0.08
N ILE A 32 -6.27 6.12 0.36
CA ILE A 32 -6.21 7.41 1.05
C ILE A 32 -5.55 8.41 0.11
N ASP A 33 -6.36 9.28 -0.49
CA ASP A 33 -5.86 10.32 -1.40
C ASP A 33 -5.31 11.48 -0.57
N VAL A 34 -4.02 11.75 -0.73
CA VAL A 34 -3.35 12.80 0.04
C VAL A 34 -3.14 14.09 -0.77
N SER A 35 -3.73 14.18 -1.98
CA SER A 35 -3.57 15.33 -2.86
C SER A 35 -3.93 16.65 -2.20
N SER A 36 -5.00 16.66 -1.40
CA SER A 36 -5.50 17.87 -0.75
C SER A 36 -5.64 17.69 0.75
N ASP A 37 -4.91 16.76 1.33
CA ASP A 37 -4.99 16.43 2.76
C ASP A 37 -3.59 16.37 3.36
N PRO A 38 -3.06 17.52 3.80
CA PRO A 38 -1.71 17.57 4.40
C PRO A 38 -1.58 16.71 5.65
N GLU A 39 -2.65 16.56 6.42
CA GLU A 39 -2.64 15.76 7.64
C GLU A 39 -2.49 14.27 7.32
N ALA A 40 -3.22 13.79 6.31
CA ALA A 40 -3.08 12.40 5.85
C ALA A 40 -1.68 12.17 5.29
N ARG A 41 -1.14 13.15 4.55
CA ARG A 41 0.21 13.03 4.01
C ARG A 41 1.26 12.98 5.12
N ARG A 42 1.07 13.75 6.17
CA ARG A 42 1.96 13.72 7.33
C ARG A 42 1.94 12.33 7.99
N ARG A 43 0.73 11.77 8.18
CA ARG A 43 0.60 10.41 8.73
C ARG A 43 1.28 9.38 7.85
N MET A 44 1.14 9.51 6.53
CA MET A 44 1.82 8.63 5.58
C MET A 44 3.34 8.70 5.79
N MET A 45 3.89 9.90 5.86
CA MET A 45 5.32 10.09 6.03
C MET A 45 5.83 9.49 7.34
N GLU A 46 5.08 9.65 8.42
CA GLU A 46 5.43 9.06 9.71
C GLU A 46 5.47 7.53 9.62
N ARG A 47 4.44 6.94 9.02
CA ARG A 47 4.35 5.48 8.86
C ARG A 47 5.42 4.96 7.92
N ALA A 48 5.80 5.73 6.91
CA ALA A 48 6.77 5.35 5.89
C ALA A 48 8.20 5.77 6.26
N ARG A 49 8.45 6.12 7.53
CA ARG A 49 9.77 6.48 8.06
C ARG A 49 10.41 7.63 7.28
N GLY A 50 9.60 8.64 6.98
CA GLY A 50 10.06 9.85 6.30
C GLY A 50 9.91 9.84 4.79
N SER A 51 9.54 8.71 4.18
CA SER A 51 9.31 8.66 2.74
C SER A 51 8.06 9.47 2.39
N TYR A 52 8.20 10.37 1.42
CA TYR A 52 7.11 11.27 1.04
C TYR A 52 6.53 10.97 -0.33
N THR A 53 7.07 9.96 -1.01
CA THR A 53 6.60 9.60 -2.36
C THR A 53 5.30 8.79 -2.29
N VAL A 54 4.55 8.79 -3.39
CA VAL A 54 3.36 7.96 -3.54
C VAL A 54 3.54 7.03 -4.73
N PRO A 55 2.94 5.84 -4.71
CA PRO A 55 2.10 5.33 -3.63
C PRO A 55 2.92 4.88 -2.43
N GLN A 56 2.29 4.83 -1.24
CA GLN A 56 2.86 4.16 -0.07
C GLN A 56 1.85 3.11 0.37
N ILE A 57 2.28 1.88 0.47
CA ILE A 57 1.40 0.73 0.66
C ILE A 57 1.74 0.05 1.99
N PHE A 58 0.69 -0.26 2.75
CA PHE A 58 0.82 -0.93 4.05
C PHE A 58 -0.09 -2.14 4.07
N ILE A 59 0.44 -3.27 4.55
CA ILE A 59 -0.34 -4.50 4.75
C ILE A 59 -0.26 -4.81 6.24
N GLY A 60 -1.37 -4.59 6.95
CA GLY A 60 -1.37 -4.62 8.40
C GLY A 60 -0.42 -3.56 8.93
N THR A 61 0.55 -3.96 9.74
CA THR A 61 1.58 -3.05 10.27
C THR A 61 2.83 -3.01 9.40
N THR A 62 2.88 -3.78 8.32
CA THR A 62 4.05 -3.88 7.46
C THR A 62 4.05 -2.80 6.39
N HIS A 63 5.11 -2.02 6.33
CA HIS A 63 5.31 -1.05 5.28
C HIS A 63 5.90 -1.76 4.05
N VAL A 64 5.10 -1.88 3.00
CA VAL A 64 5.55 -2.49 1.74
C VAL A 64 6.44 -1.53 0.96
N GLY A 65 6.01 -0.28 0.87
CA GLY A 65 6.70 0.73 0.08
C GLY A 65 5.84 1.18 -1.08
N GLY A 66 6.46 1.36 -2.25
CA GLY A 66 5.78 1.86 -3.43
C GLY A 66 5.36 0.75 -4.40
N SER A 67 5.06 1.18 -5.62
CA SER A 67 4.59 0.28 -6.68
C SER A 67 5.64 -0.77 -7.03
N ASP A 68 6.91 -0.38 -7.10
CA ASP A 68 7.99 -1.30 -7.46
C ASP A 68 8.14 -2.41 -6.42
N GLU A 69 8.07 -2.06 -5.14
CA GLU A 69 8.17 -3.03 -4.06
C GLU A 69 6.97 -3.99 -4.06
N LEU A 70 5.77 -3.47 -4.33
CA LEU A 70 4.57 -4.31 -4.42
C LEU A 70 4.70 -5.28 -5.60
N HIS A 71 5.14 -4.77 -6.75
CA HIS A 71 5.33 -5.60 -7.94
C HIS A 71 6.35 -6.70 -7.68
N GLU A 72 7.43 -6.38 -7.00
CA GLU A 72 8.49 -7.36 -6.68
C GLU A 72 7.96 -8.45 -5.76
N LEU A 73 7.20 -8.08 -4.72
CA LEU A 73 6.60 -9.07 -3.82
C LEU A 73 5.68 -10.03 -4.59
N ASP A 74 4.89 -9.49 -5.50
CA ASP A 74 4.00 -10.30 -6.32
C ASP A 74 4.80 -11.23 -7.24
N HIS A 75 5.84 -10.69 -7.88
CA HIS A 75 6.66 -11.42 -8.84
C HIS A 75 7.36 -12.63 -8.20
N VAL A 76 7.90 -12.45 -6.99
CA VAL A 76 8.62 -13.52 -6.30
C VAL A 76 7.72 -14.41 -5.44
N GLY A 77 6.41 -14.21 -5.50
CA GLY A 77 5.44 -15.04 -4.78
C GLY A 77 5.37 -14.80 -3.28
N LYS A 78 5.82 -13.63 -2.80
CA LYS A 78 5.82 -13.30 -1.37
C LYS A 78 4.63 -12.46 -0.93
N LEU A 79 3.83 -11.98 -1.87
CA LEU A 79 2.70 -11.11 -1.54
C LEU A 79 1.59 -11.88 -0.81
N ASP A 80 1.21 -13.05 -1.34
CA ASP A 80 0.15 -13.85 -0.70
C ASP A 80 0.53 -14.32 0.71
N PRO A 81 1.76 -14.83 0.94
CA PRO A 81 2.18 -15.16 2.31
C PRO A 81 2.17 -13.96 3.25
N LEU A 82 2.56 -12.77 2.75
CA LEU A 82 2.53 -11.55 3.56
C LEU A 82 1.11 -11.18 3.95
N LEU A 83 0.17 -11.29 3.02
CA LEU A 83 -1.25 -11.04 3.31
C LEU A 83 -1.79 -12.01 4.35
N ALA A 84 -1.44 -13.29 4.23
CA ALA A 84 -1.86 -14.30 5.19
C ALA A 84 -1.27 -14.05 6.58
N ALA A 85 0.01 -13.67 6.65
CA ALA A 85 0.65 -13.34 7.92
C ALA A 85 0.02 -12.11 8.56
N ALA A 86 -0.34 -11.10 7.75
CA ALA A 86 -0.94 -9.87 8.25
C ALA A 86 -2.35 -10.07 8.80
N GLU A 87 -3.07 -11.10 8.36
CA GLU A 87 -4.40 -11.41 8.92
C GLU A 87 -4.34 -11.68 10.41
N GLY A 88 -3.27 -12.31 10.88
CA GLY A 88 -3.09 -12.56 12.31
C GLY A 88 -2.92 -11.28 13.12
N GLN A 89 -2.51 -10.19 12.48
CA GLN A 89 -2.31 -8.90 13.16
C GLN A 89 -3.64 -8.17 13.40
N LEU A 90 -4.70 -8.59 12.75
CA LEU A 90 -6.02 -7.97 12.88
C LEU A 90 -6.85 -8.61 14.02
N ALA A 91 -6.39 -9.71 14.50
CA ALA A 91 -7.03 -10.37 15.64
C ALA A 91 -6.61 -9.71 16.95
#